data_a34e5e270ca485056ffdc44cd31492e8
#
_entry.id   a34e5e270ca485056ffdc44cd31492e8
#
_cell.length_a   1.000
_cell.length_b   1.000
_cell.length_c   1.000
_cell.angle_alpha   90.00
_cell.angle_beta   90.00
_cell.angle_gamma   90.00
#
_symmetry.space_group_name_H-M   'P 1'
#
loop_
_entity.id
_entity.type
_entity.pdbx_description
1 polymer ?
#
loop_
_entity_poly.entity_id
_entity_poly.type
_entity_poly.pdbx_seq_one_letter_code
_entity_poly.pdbx_strand_id
1 'polypeptide(L)'
;FTKAFLGQILILYILSLKLALWRKDIEKISFDKKIDDLKSLPKLIEQTLLIDNKILTISNTFNEAKGSMFLGRGFSYPIALEGALKLKELSYIHAEGYPAGEMKHGPLALIEEGMPVVVLAPRDDYYKKTISNMQEVIARGAKVLLITNKSKDEIVSENIWETIEVENTNDDL
;
A
#
# COMPACT_ATOMS: atom_id res chain seq x y z
N PHE A 1 -13.80 -11.15 2.44
CA PHE A 1 -12.80 -11.18 1.36
C PHE A 1 -11.39 -10.83 1.87
N THR A 2 -11.18 -9.71 2.58
CA THR A 2 -9.84 -9.27 3.07
C THR A 2 -9.14 -10.31 3.95
N LYS A 3 -9.88 -11.01 4.84
CA LYS A 3 -9.31 -12.09 5.67
C LYS A 3 -8.77 -13.25 4.83
N ALA A 4 -9.44 -13.60 3.73
CA ALA A 4 -9.00 -14.68 2.85
C ALA A 4 -7.71 -14.28 2.11
N PHE A 5 -7.63 -13.04 1.60
CA PHE A 5 -6.44 -12.50 0.97
C PHE A 5 -5.23 -12.53 1.90
N LEU A 6 -5.38 -11.99 3.12
CA LEU A 6 -4.31 -12.02 4.12
C LEU A 6 -3.89 -13.44 4.48
N GLY A 7 -4.86 -14.35 4.69
CA GLY A 7 -4.59 -15.75 4.98
C GLY A 7 -3.82 -16.46 3.88
N GLN A 8 -4.13 -16.20 2.62
CA GLN A 8 -3.42 -16.75 1.46
C GLN A 8 -1.96 -16.26 1.42
N ILE A 9 -1.73 -14.96 1.61
CA ILE A 9 -0.37 -14.40 1.64
C ILE A 9 0.43 -15.03 2.78
N LEU A 10 -0.14 -15.11 4.00
CA LEU A 10 0.54 -15.70 5.15
C LEU A 10 0.92 -17.17 4.92
N ILE A 11 0.01 -17.96 4.36
CA ILE A 11 0.30 -19.38 4.06
C ILE A 11 1.42 -19.50 3.03
N LEU A 12 1.39 -18.71 1.96
CA LEU A 12 2.43 -18.73 0.93
C LEU A 12 3.78 -18.25 1.48
N TYR A 13 3.78 -17.24 2.34
CA TYR A 13 4.99 -16.76 3.00
C TYR A 13 5.59 -17.84 3.92
N ILE A 14 4.79 -18.46 4.80
CA ILE A 14 5.25 -19.54 5.67
C ILE A 14 5.75 -20.73 4.85
N LEU A 15 5.08 -21.07 3.74
CA LEU A 15 5.51 -22.14 2.85
C LEU A 15 6.87 -21.81 2.22
N SER A 16 7.06 -20.59 1.74
CA SER A 16 8.34 -20.15 1.15
C SER A 16 9.48 -20.22 2.17
N LEU A 17 9.24 -19.78 3.42
CA LEU A 17 10.23 -19.88 4.49
C LEU A 17 10.59 -21.33 4.81
N LYS A 18 9.60 -22.23 4.87
CA LYS A 18 9.85 -23.66 5.10
C LYS A 18 10.64 -24.32 3.97
N LEU A 19 10.33 -23.98 2.73
CA LEU A 19 11.06 -24.46 1.56
C LEU A 19 12.51 -23.94 1.57
N ALA A 20 12.72 -22.67 1.86
CA ALA A 20 14.05 -22.07 1.96
C ALA A 20 14.88 -22.73 3.08
N LEU A 21 14.28 -23.01 4.24
CA LEU A 21 14.95 -23.73 5.33
C LEU A 21 15.29 -25.17 4.91
N TRP A 22 14.37 -25.87 4.27
CA TRP A 22 14.59 -27.25 3.80
C TRP A 22 15.70 -27.32 2.74
N ARG A 23 15.75 -26.36 1.84
CA ARG A 23 16.79 -26.22 0.82
C ARG A 23 18.12 -25.71 1.38
N LYS A 24 18.15 -25.30 2.65
CA LYS A 24 19.29 -24.64 3.32
C LYS A 24 19.69 -23.28 2.70
N ASP A 25 18.73 -22.61 2.09
CA ASP A 25 18.92 -21.25 1.57
C ASP A 25 18.91 -20.20 2.71
N ILE A 26 18.27 -20.56 3.85
CA ILE A 26 18.29 -19.78 5.10
C ILE A 26 18.65 -20.66 6.29
N GLU A 27 19.23 -20.06 7.33
CA GLU A 27 19.54 -20.72 8.58
C GLU A 27 18.31 -20.81 9.49
N LYS A 28 18.32 -21.79 10.41
CA LYS A 28 17.23 -21.99 11.39
C LYS A 28 16.96 -20.74 12.23
N ILE A 29 18.02 -20.03 12.65
CA ILE A 29 17.90 -18.79 13.44
C ILE A 29 17.13 -17.70 12.65
N SER A 30 17.46 -17.53 11.38
CA SER A 30 16.74 -16.57 10.49
C SER A 30 15.29 -16.98 10.29
N PHE A 31 15.01 -18.28 10.09
CA PHE A 31 13.65 -18.79 10.01
C PHE A 31 12.85 -18.48 11.27
N ASP A 32 13.39 -18.80 12.46
CA ASP A 32 12.70 -18.60 13.73
C ASP A 32 12.42 -17.11 13.98
N LYS A 33 13.37 -16.23 13.66
CA LYS A 33 13.17 -14.79 13.74
C LYS A 33 11.99 -14.33 12.86
N LYS A 34 11.93 -14.76 11.60
CA LYS A 34 10.84 -14.39 10.67
C LYS A 34 9.48 -14.92 11.14
N ILE A 35 9.44 -16.09 11.78
CA ILE A 35 8.20 -16.63 12.40
C ILE A 35 7.80 -15.80 13.63
N ASP A 36 8.75 -15.33 14.43
CA ASP A 36 8.44 -14.46 15.58
C ASP A 36 7.95 -13.08 15.12
N ASP A 37 8.49 -12.55 14.04
CA ASP A 37 8.00 -11.31 13.41
C ASP A 37 6.52 -11.47 12.97
N LEU A 38 6.16 -12.59 12.34
CA LEU A 38 4.77 -12.91 11.99
C LEU A 38 3.83 -12.94 13.21
N LYS A 39 4.29 -13.38 14.37
CA LYS A 39 3.49 -13.39 15.59
C LYS A 39 3.17 -11.99 16.11
N SER A 40 3.94 -10.98 15.72
CA SER A 40 3.68 -9.58 16.06
C SER A 40 2.59 -8.94 15.20
N LEU A 41 2.32 -9.50 14.02
CA LEU A 41 1.40 -8.94 13.03
C LEU A 41 -0.02 -8.65 13.56
N PRO A 42 -0.67 -9.52 14.38
CA PRO A 42 -1.99 -9.20 14.93
C PRO A 42 -2.02 -7.88 15.69
N LYS A 43 -0.99 -7.61 16.51
CA LYS A 43 -0.89 -6.36 17.29
C LYS A 43 -0.71 -5.15 16.36
N LEU A 44 0.08 -5.26 15.30
CA LEU A 44 0.28 -4.19 14.32
C LEU A 44 -1.02 -3.90 13.56
N ILE A 45 -1.79 -4.93 13.23
CA ILE A 45 -3.12 -4.79 12.61
C ILE A 45 -4.08 -4.07 13.57
N GLU A 46 -4.14 -4.46 14.84
CA GLU A 46 -4.97 -3.79 15.85
C GLU A 46 -4.63 -2.30 15.96
N GLN A 47 -3.34 -1.95 15.97
CA GLN A 47 -2.88 -0.57 16.01
C GLN A 47 -3.29 0.19 14.73
N THR A 48 -3.17 -0.44 13.57
CA THR A 48 -3.58 0.18 12.30
C THR A 48 -5.09 0.43 12.26
N LEU A 49 -5.91 -0.44 12.84
CA LEU A 49 -7.36 -0.27 12.89
C LEU A 49 -7.81 0.94 13.74
N LEU A 50 -6.94 1.49 14.61
CA LEU A 50 -7.26 2.70 15.38
C LEU A 50 -7.40 3.96 14.52
N ILE A 51 -7.00 3.92 13.25
CA ILE A 51 -7.15 5.04 12.31
C ILE A 51 -8.55 5.12 11.66
N ASP A 52 -9.50 4.28 12.05
CA ASP A 52 -10.83 4.15 11.44
C ASP A 52 -11.55 5.50 11.29
N ASN A 53 -11.56 6.33 12.32
CA ASN A 53 -12.18 7.66 12.27
C ASN A 53 -11.53 8.57 11.19
N LYS A 54 -10.24 8.48 10.99
CA LYS A 54 -9.53 9.23 9.94
C LYS A 54 -9.95 8.72 8.57
N ILE A 55 -10.01 7.40 8.40
CA ILE A 55 -10.47 6.78 7.15
C ILE A 55 -11.91 7.19 6.83
N LEU A 56 -12.80 7.23 7.82
CA LEU A 56 -14.18 7.67 7.62
C LEU A 56 -14.26 9.11 7.09
N THR A 57 -13.44 10.00 7.61
CA THR A 57 -13.36 11.39 7.11
C THR A 57 -12.86 11.45 5.68
N ILE A 58 -11.79 10.71 5.37
CA ILE A 58 -11.20 10.62 4.04
C ILE A 58 -12.18 10.03 3.03
N SER A 59 -12.96 9.01 3.43
CA SER A 59 -13.89 8.31 2.55
C SER A 59 -14.96 9.21 1.94
N ASN A 60 -15.33 10.30 2.60
CA ASN A 60 -16.29 11.27 2.08
C ASN A 60 -15.85 11.88 0.73
N THR A 61 -14.54 12.02 0.50
CA THR A 61 -14.03 12.51 -0.79
C THR A 61 -14.24 11.51 -1.92
N PHE A 62 -14.28 10.23 -1.60
CA PHE A 62 -14.52 9.19 -2.60
C PHE A 62 -15.99 9.10 -3.02
N ASN A 63 -16.93 9.55 -2.20
CA ASN A 63 -18.37 9.47 -2.50
C ASN A 63 -18.77 10.23 -3.78
N GLU A 64 -18.04 11.30 -4.11
CA GLU A 64 -18.31 12.12 -5.30
C GLU A 64 -17.36 11.78 -6.47
N ALA A 65 -16.43 10.86 -6.26
CA ALA A 65 -15.44 10.52 -7.26
C ALA A 65 -16.04 9.65 -8.36
N LYS A 66 -15.79 10.01 -9.62
CA LYS A 66 -16.16 9.20 -10.79
C LYS A 66 -15.26 7.98 -10.97
N GLY A 67 -14.06 8.04 -10.42
CA GLY A 67 -13.08 6.98 -10.43
C GLY A 67 -11.92 7.25 -9.47
N SER A 68 -11.08 6.25 -9.26
CA SER A 68 -9.91 6.33 -8.40
C SER A 68 -8.78 5.48 -8.95
N MET A 69 -7.55 5.84 -8.65
CA MET A 69 -6.39 5.01 -8.95
C MET A 69 -5.65 4.63 -7.68
N PHE A 70 -5.07 3.43 -7.71
CA PHE A 70 -4.22 2.90 -6.67
C PHE A 70 -2.84 2.64 -7.24
N LEU A 71 -1.82 3.28 -6.67
CA LEU A 71 -0.46 3.20 -7.18
C LEU A 71 0.42 2.47 -6.17
N GLY A 72 1.22 1.55 -6.67
CA GLY A 72 2.23 0.86 -5.89
C GLY A 72 3.43 0.49 -6.76
N ARG A 73 4.56 0.18 -6.10
CA ARG A 73 5.77 -0.27 -6.78
C ARG A 73 6.34 -1.50 -6.07
N GLY A 74 6.97 -2.43 -6.82
CA GLY A 74 7.45 -3.67 -6.23
C GLY A 74 6.32 -4.44 -5.54
N PHE A 75 6.51 -4.81 -4.29
CA PHE A 75 5.51 -5.55 -3.50
C PHE A 75 4.25 -4.74 -3.18
N SER A 76 4.31 -3.41 -3.23
CA SER A 76 3.13 -2.56 -3.02
C SER A 76 2.18 -2.56 -4.22
N TYR A 77 2.61 -2.98 -5.42
CA TYR A 77 1.73 -3.02 -6.58
C TYR A 77 0.60 -4.06 -6.46
N PRO A 78 0.84 -5.32 -6.09
CA PRO A 78 -0.24 -6.27 -5.80
C PRO A 78 -1.22 -5.78 -4.72
N ILE A 79 -0.73 -5.06 -3.72
CA ILE A 79 -1.59 -4.47 -2.68
C ILE A 79 -2.44 -3.33 -3.26
N ALA A 80 -1.89 -2.52 -4.16
CA ALA A 80 -2.65 -1.50 -4.88
C ALA A 80 -3.78 -2.11 -5.73
N LEU A 81 -3.53 -3.24 -6.40
CA LEU A 81 -4.56 -3.99 -7.13
C LEU A 81 -5.68 -4.47 -6.21
N GLU A 82 -5.34 -5.04 -5.06
CA GLU A 82 -6.32 -5.49 -4.06
C GLU A 82 -7.13 -4.32 -3.49
N GLY A 83 -6.49 -3.18 -3.20
CA GLY A 83 -7.16 -1.96 -2.75
C GLY A 83 -8.18 -1.45 -3.78
N ALA A 84 -7.79 -1.37 -5.05
CA ALA A 84 -8.66 -1.00 -6.15
C ALA A 84 -9.84 -1.97 -6.30
N LEU A 85 -9.57 -3.28 -6.17
CA LEU A 85 -10.61 -4.32 -6.20
C LEU A 85 -11.62 -4.13 -5.07
N LYS A 86 -11.14 -3.89 -3.83
CA LYS A 86 -12.03 -3.68 -2.67
C LYS A 86 -12.89 -2.42 -2.84
N LEU A 87 -12.33 -1.33 -3.35
CA LEU A 87 -13.12 -0.14 -3.61
C LEU A 87 -14.23 -0.42 -4.63
N LYS A 88 -13.92 -1.09 -5.74
CA LYS A 88 -14.92 -1.49 -6.76
C LYS A 88 -16.03 -2.36 -6.18
N GLU A 89 -15.66 -3.40 -5.42
CA GLU A 89 -16.63 -4.37 -4.90
C GLU A 89 -17.58 -3.77 -3.86
N LEU A 90 -17.12 -2.81 -3.06
CA LEU A 90 -17.88 -2.29 -1.94
C LEU A 90 -18.64 -0.98 -2.25
N SER A 91 -18.06 -0.12 -3.10
CA SER A 91 -18.62 1.21 -3.39
C SER A 91 -19.15 1.36 -4.80
N TYR A 92 -18.87 0.42 -5.70
CA TYR A 92 -19.17 0.49 -7.15
C TYR A 92 -18.47 1.65 -7.87
N ILE A 93 -17.52 2.33 -7.21
CA ILE A 93 -16.67 3.35 -7.83
C ILE A 93 -15.66 2.63 -8.75
N HIS A 94 -15.51 3.11 -9.96
CA HIS A 94 -14.47 2.59 -10.86
C HIS A 94 -13.08 2.85 -10.25
N ALA A 95 -12.32 1.80 -10.01
CA ALA A 95 -11.00 1.91 -9.43
C ALA A 95 -10.01 0.94 -10.10
N GLU A 96 -8.82 1.40 -10.38
CA GLU A 96 -7.77 0.60 -11.01
C GLU A 96 -6.44 0.73 -10.29
N GLY A 97 -5.71 -0.39 -10.21
CA GLY A 97 -4.35 -0.43 -9.68
C GLY A 97 -3.33 -0.36 -10.80
N TYR A 98 -2.32 0.51 -10.66
CA TYR A 98 -1.23 0.64 -11.62
C TYR A 98 0.13 0.55 -10.95
N PRO A 99 1.13 -0.02 -11.64
CA PRO A 99 2.52 0.17 -11.21
C PRO A 99 2.88 1.66 -11.31
N ALA A 100 3.32 2.26 -10.21
CA ALA A 100 3.60 3.71 -10.18
C ALA A 100 4.60 4.14 -11.26
N GLY A 101 5.57 3.27 -11.61
CA GLY A 101 6.54 3.55 -12.66
C GLY A 101 5.98 3.58 -14.08
N GLU A 102 4.79 2.98 -14.29
CA GLU A 102 4.18 2.88 -15.63
C GLU A 102 3.17 4.00 -15.92
N MET A 103 2.98 4.93 -14.97
CA MET A 103 2.00 6.01 -15.12
C MET A 103 2.24 6.84 -16.38
N LYS A 104 3.50 7.09 -16.75
CA LYS A 104 3.86 7.87 -17.93
C LYS A 104 3.51 7.21 -19.28
N HIS A 105 3.24 5.92 -19.27
CA HIS A 105 2.97 5.15 -20.50
C HIS A 105 1.48 5.06 -20.84
N GLY A 106 0.68 6.03 -20.37
CA GLY A 106 -0.74 6.14 -20.71
C GLY A 106 -1.62 6.53 -19.51
N PRO A 107 -1.59 5.80 -18.38
CA PRO A 107 -2.53 6.03 -17.27
C PRO A 107 -2.53 7.45 -16.71
N LEU A 108 -1.40 8.16 -16.77
CA LEU A 108 -1.29 9.54 -16.34
C LEU A 108 -2.26 10.50 -17.09
N ALA A 109 -2.63 10.14 -18.32
CA ALA A 109 -3.61 10.91 -19.10
C ALA A 109 -5.05 10.82 -18.56
N LEU A 110 -5.34 9.81 -17.74
CA LEU A 110 -6.65 9.59 -17.12
C LEU A 110 -6.83 10.38 -15.81
N ILE A 111 -5.78 11.02 -15.32
CA ILE A 111 -5.86 11.85 -14.11
C ILE A 111 -6.61 13.14 -14.43
N GLU A 112 -7.72 13.33 -13.73
CA GLU A 112 -8.55 14.54 -13.76
C GLU A 112 -8.33 15.36 -12.47
N GLU A 113 -8.62 16.65 -12.54
CA GLU A 113 -8.57 17.56 -11.38
C GLU A 113 -9.46 17.05 -10.24
N GLY A 114 -8.89 16.92 -9.06
CA GLY A 114 -9.59 16.44 -7.87
C GLY A 114 -9.79 14.91 -7.81
N MET A 115 -9.33 14.14 -8.79
CA MET A 115 -9.43 12.68 -8.76
C MET A 115 -8.67 12.10 -7.58
N PRO A 116 -9.30 11.26 -6.72
CA PRO A 116 -8.58 10.61 -5.62
C PRO A 116 -7.63 9.53 -6.15
N VAL A 117 -6.38 9.64 -5.74
CA VAL A 117 -5.33 8.66 -6.06
C VAL A 117 -4.69 8.17 -4.76
N VAL A 118 -4.77 6.87 -4.51
CA VAL A 118 -4.12 6.22 -3.36
C VAL A 118 -2.73 5.77 -3.76
N VAL A 119 -1.72 6.24 -3.05
CA VAL A 119 -0.31 5.90 -3.31
C VAL A 119 0.25 5.10 -2.14
N LEU A 120 0.65 3.86 -2.40
CA LEU A 120 1.31 2.98 -1.43
C LEU A 120 2.83 3.17 -1.57
N ALA A 121 3.43 3.84 -0.59
CA ALA A 121 4.86 4.14 -0.58
C ALA A 121 5.47 3.79 0.79
N PRO A 122 5.64 2.50 1.11
CA PRO A 122 6.45 2.12 2.26
C PRO A 122 7.88 2.62 2.06
N ARG A 123 8.62 2.84 3.15
CA ARG A 123 10.00 3.35 3.11
C ARG A 123 10.99 2.22 2.81
N ASP A 124 10.78 1.61 1.66
CA ASP A 124 11.63 0.58 1.05
C ASP A 124 12.58 1.19 -0.01
N ASP A 125 13.30 0.35 -0.73
CA ASP A 125 14.21 0.74 -1.81
C ASP A 125 13.50 1.50 -2.96
N TYR A 126 12.19 1.38 -3.07
CA TYR A 126 11.39 2.04 -4.09
C TYR A 126 10.77 3.36 -3.63
N TYR A 127 10.86 3.69 -2.32
CA TYR A 127 10.20 4.86 -1.74
C TYR A 127 10.43 6.14 -2.54
N LYS A 128 11.69 6.52 -2.75
CA LYS A 128 12.04 7.77 -3.47
C LYS A 128 11.46 7.82 -4.89
N LYS A 129 11.46 6.69 -5.59
CA LYS A 129 10.90 6.58 -6.94
C LYS A 129 9.38 6.66 -6.92
N THR A 130 8.74 6.05 -5.93
CA THR A 130 7.28 6.10 -5.75
C THR A 130 6.83 7.52 -5.42
N ILE A 131 7.54 8.24 -4.53
CA ILE A 131 7.28 9.65 -4.24
C ILE A 131 7.45 10.52 -5.49
N SER A 132 8.48 10.29 -6.31
CA SER A 132 8.64 11.00 -7.59
C SER A 132 7.44 10.77 -8.53
N ASN A 133 6.96 9.54 -8.66
CA ASN A 133 5.78 9.25 -9.47
C ASN A 133 4.50 9.87 -8.86
N MET A 134 4.38 9.92 -7.54
CA MET A 134 3.31 10.60 -6.84
C MET A 134 3.26 12.09 -7.20
N GLN A 135 4.39 12.78 -7.27
CA GLN A 135 4.46 14.18 -7.68
C GLN A 135 3.91 14.41 -9.09
N GLU A 136 4.08 13.45 -9.99
CA GLU A 136 3.57 13.54 -11.36
C GLU A 136 2.05 13.52 -11.41
N VAL A 137 1.38 12.72 -10.57
CA VAL A 137 -0.08 12.71 -10.49
C VAL A 137 -0.61 13.94 -9.75
N ILE A 138 0.11 14.41 -8.72
CA ILE A 138 -0.21 15.69 -8.04
C ILE A 138 -0.17 16.86 -9.03
N ALA A 139 0.87 16.92 -9.87
CA ALA A 139 1.00 17.95 -10.89
C ALA A 139 -0.13 17.94 -11.94
N ARG A 140 -0.89 16.85 -12.04
CA ARG A 140 -2.09 16.70 -12.86
C ARG A 140 -3.38 17.04 -12.14
N GLY A 141 -3.30 17.50 -10.89
CA GLY A 141 -4.46 17.89 -10.08
C GLY A 141 -5.08 16.76 -9.26
N ALA A 142 -4.43 15.59 -9.16
CA ALA A 142 -4.93 14.50 -8.32
C ALA A 142 -4.97 14.90 -6.84
N LYS A 143 -6.00 14.43 -6.13
CA LYS A 143 -6.04 14.43 -4.66
C LYS A 143 -5.36 13.15 -4.16
N VAL A 144 -4.09 13.27 -3.75
CA VAL A 144 -3.31 12.11 -3.33
C VAL A 144 -3.51 11.79 -1.86
N LEU A 145 -3.94 10.55 -1.61
CA LEU A 145 -3.86 9.89 -0.31
C LEU A 145 -2.60 9.03 -0.27
N LEU A 146 -1.60 9.47 0.49
CA LEU A 146 -0.38 8.72 0.70
C LEU A 146 -0.53 7.74 1.86
N ILE A 147 -0.22 6.46 1.63
CA ILE A 147 -0.08 5.44 2.68
C ILE A 147 1.39 5.06 2.78
N THR A 148 1.98 5.30 3.94
CA THR A 148 3.39 5.04 4.22
C THR A 148 3.58 4.54 5.64
N ASN A 149 4.76 4.08 6.00
CA ASN A 149 5.07 3.69 7.37
C ASN A 149 5.67 4.86 8.15
N LYS A 150 5.48 4.85 9.47
CA LYS A 150 5.97 5.88 10.40
C LYS A 150 7.46 6.10 10.28
N SER A 151 7.89 7.36 10.27
CA SER A 151 9.29 7.74 10.25
C SER A 151 9.49 9.05 11.01
N LYS A 152 10.72 9.26 11.48
CA LYS A 152 11.15 10.56 12.01
C LYS A 152 11.49 11.56 10.89
N ASP A 153 11.73 11.07 9.68
CA ASP A 153 12.04 11.92 8.54
C ASP A 153 10.73 12.50 7.99
N GLU A 154 10.73 13.80 7.73
CA GLU A 154 9.61 14.46 7.11
C GLU A 154 9.34 13.90 5.71
N ILE A 155 8.08 13.86 5.34
CA ILE A 155 7.67 13.54 3.97
C ILE A 155 7.97 14.79 3.13
N VAL A 156 9.05 14.76 2.38
CA VAL A 156 9.42 15.85 1.48
C VAL A 156 8.54 15.80 0.25
N SER A 157 7.31 16.28 0.39
CA SER A 157 6.38 16.38 -0.73
C SER A 157 5.35 17.46 -0.45
N GLU A 158 5.24 18.42 -1.37
CA GLU A 158 4.23 19.46 -1.33
C GLU A 158 2.91 18.93 -1.90
N ASN A 159 1.79 19.52 -1.45
CA ASN A 159 0.46 19.29 -2.01
C ASN A 159 -0.09 17.85 -1.91
N ILE A 160 0.36 17.09 -0.92
CA ILE A 160 -0.32 15.84 -0.55
C ILE A 160 -1.63 16.21 0.13
N TRP A 161 -2.75 15.63 -0.34
CA TRP A 161 -4.04 15.90 0.25
C TRP A 161 -4.17 15.31 1.66
N GLU A 162 -3.79 14.02 1.83
CA GLU A 162 -3.80 13.32 3.12
C GLU A 162 -2.69 12.28 3.19
N THR A 163 -2.22 12.02 4.41
CA THR A 163 -1.24 10.96 4.68
C THR A 163 -1.75 10.03 5.78
N ILE A 164 -1.68 8.73 5.53
CA ILE A 164 -1.89 7.68 6.51
C ILE A 164 -0.54 7.05 6.81
N GLU A 165 -0.15 7.07 8.08
CA GLU A 165 1.04 6.38 8.55
C GLU A 165 0.66 5.11 9.29
N VAL A 166 1.19 3.97 8.84
CA VAL A 166 1.07 2.67 9.49
C VAL A 166 2.31 2.37 10.34
N GLU A 167 2.18 1.44 11.26
CA GLU A 167 3.33 1.02 12.08
C GLU A 167 4.43 0.40 11.23
N ASN A 168 5.68 0.56 11.69
CA ASN A 168 6.81 -0.10 11.05
C ASN A 168 6.77 -1.60 11.33
N THR A 169 7.05 -2.35 10.29
CA THR A 169 7.34 -3.78 10.36
C THR A 169 8.79 -4.04 9.96
N ASN A 170 9.24 -5.27 10.08
CA ASN A 170 10.49 -5.67 9.44
C ASN A 170 10.29 -5.71 7.92
N ASP A 171 11.39 -5.52 7.17
CA ASP A 171 11.39 -5.35 5.70
C ASP A 171 10.72 -6.51 4.91
N ASP A 172 10.52 -7.64 5.56
CA ASP A 172 9.91 -8.84 4.96
C ASP A 172 8.38 -8.96 5.23
N LEU A 173 7.78 -8.04 6.02
CA LEU A 173 6.37 -7.99 6.41
C LEU A 173 5.70 -6.67 6.02
#